data_f5e8f03da7c1033c30093a2fb0a2240c
#
_entry.id   f5e8f03da7c1033c30093a2fb0a2240c
#
_cell.length_a   1.000
_cell.length_b   1.000
_cell.length_c   1.000
_cell.angle_alpha   90.00
_cell.angle_beta   90.00
_cell.angle_gamma   90.00
#
_symmetry.space_group_name_H-M   'P 1'
#
loop_
_entity.id
_entity.type
_entity.pdbx_description
1 polymer ?
#
loop_
_entity_poly.entity_id
_entity_poly.type
_entity_poly.pdbx_seq_one_letter_code
_entity_poly.pdbx_strand_id
1 'polypeptide(L)' 'DAPIYSASSFDFDIYSDGNYLTIVSELKKVMLENGFTWIEDSIDMYEEDTGFYHKTITFAKERRI' A
#
# COMPACT_ATOMS: atom_id res chain seq x y z
N ASP A 1 18.02 21.98 18.53
CA ASP A 1 17.45 20.64 18.68
C ASP A 1 17.07 20.05 17.35
N ALA A 2 17.26 18.76 17.22
CA ALA A 2 16.85 18.06 16.02
C ALA A 2 15.32 18.02 15.92
N PRO A 3 14.75 18.15 14.71
CA PRO A 3 13.31 18.02 14.55
C PRO A 3 12.85 16.59 14.89
N ILE A 4 11.68 16.50 15.45
CA ILE A 4 11.06 15.22 15.78
C ILE A 4 10.13 14.81 14.65
N TYR A 5 10.28 13.58 14.20
CA TYR A 5 9.41 13.01 13.16
C TYR A 5 8.62 11.86 13.73
N SER A 6 7.39 11.74 13.30
CA SER A 6 6.61 10.55 13.53
C SER A 6 6.24 9.92 12.19
N ALA A 7 6.15 8.61 12.19
CA ALA A 7 5.73 7.87 11.01
C ALA A 7 4.46 7.09 11.33
N SER A 8 3.48 7.20 10.44
CA SER A 8 2.26 6.42 10.52
C SER A 8 2.22 5.43 9.36
N SER A 9 1.96 4.18 9.66
CA SER A 9 1.87 3.12 8.65
C SER A 9 0.42 2.85 8.30
N PHE A 10 0.17 2.63 7.02
CA PHE A 10 -1.16 2.34 6.48
C PHE A 10 -1.07 1.11 5.59
N ASP A 11 -1.92 0.14 5.87
CA ASP A 11 -2.02 -1.07 5.06
C ASP A 11 -3.26 -1.00 4.20
N PHE A 12 -3.08 -1.21 2.90
CA PHE A 12 -4.18 -1.25 1.95
C PHE A 12 -4.33 -2.68 1.44
N ASP A 13 -5.47 -3.27 1.69
CA ASP A 13 -5.79 -4.60 1.19
C ASP A 13 -6.51 -4.48 -0.14
N ILE A 14 -5.96 -5.09 -1.17
CA ILE A 14 -6.52 -5.06 -2.50
C ILE A 14 -7.04 -6.44 -2.85
N TYR A 15 -8.30 -6.50 -3.22
CA TYR A 15 -8.97 -7.71 -3.68
C TYR A 15 -9.39 -7.51 -5.13
N SER A 16 -9.13 -8.48 -5.98
CA SER A 16 -9.52 -8.41 -7.38
C SER A 16 -9.81 -9.81 -7.92
N ASP A 17 -10.81 -9.92 -8.77
CA ASP A 17 -11.17 -11.18 -9.44
C ASP A 17 -10.32 -11.43 -10.70
N GLY A 18 -9.40 -10.54 -10.99
CA GLY A 18 -8.55 -10.64 -12.17
C GLY A 18 -7.22 -9.98 -11.95
N ASN A 19 -6.68 -9.40 -13.02
CA ASN A 19 -5.39 -8.74 -12.97
C ASN A 19 -5.49 -7.41 -12.21
N TYR A 20 -4.80 -7.32 -11.09
CA TYR A 20 -4.80 -6.12 -10.26
C TYR A 20 -3.53 -5.27 -10.41
N LEU A 21 -2.65 -5.59 -11.36
CA LEU A 21 -1.40 -4.84 -11.55
C LEU A 21 -1.63 -3.37 -11.84
N THR A 22 -2.64 -3.06 -12.63
CA THR A 22 -3.00 -1.67 -12.95
C THR A 22 -3.49 -0.94 -11.70
N ILE A 23 -4.32 -1.60 -10.89
CA ILE A 23 -4.85 -1.02 -9.64
C ILE A 23 -3.71 -0.73 -8.67
N VAL A 24 -2.79 -1.68 -8.50
CA VAL A 24 -1.61 -1.53 -7.63
C VAL A 24 -0.75 -0.37 -8.11
N SER A 25 -0.49 -0.30 -9.41
CA SER A 25 0.33 0.74 -10.02
C SER A 25 -0.27 2.13 -9.80
N GLU A 26 -1.58 2.27 -10.00
CA GLU A 26 -2.28 3.53 -9.78
C GLU A 26 -2.31 3.93 -8.33
N LEU A 27 -2.54 2.98 -7.42
CA LEU A 27 -2.52 3.24 -5.99
C LEU A 27 -1.16 3.77 -5.56
N LYS A 28 -0.08 3.12 -5.97
CA LYS A 28 1.28 3.56 -5.65
C LYS A 28 1.54 4.96 -6.15
N LYS A 29 1.13 5.26 -7.38
CA LYS A 29 1.31 6.57 -7.98
C LYS A 29 0.61 7.65 -7.17
N VAL A 30 -0.66 7.45 -6.84
CA VAL A 30 -1.47 8.40 -6.08
C VAL A 30 -0.88 8.61 -4.69
N MET A 31 -0.49 7.53 -4.01
CA MET A 31 0.07 7.63 -2.67
C MET A 31 1.40 8.39 -2.67
N LEU A 32 2.29 8.10 -3.62
CA LEU A 32 3.56 8.80 -3.73
C LEU A 32 3.36 10.29 -4.06
N GLU A 33 2.40 10.61 -4.92
CA GLU A 33 2.08 12.01 -5.24
C GLU A 33 1.53 12.78 -4.04
N ASN A 34 0.94 12.08 -3.08
CA ASN A 34 0.41 12.68 -1.86
C ASN A 34 1.36 12.62 -0.66
N GLY A 35 2.62 12.35 -0.92
CA GLY A 35 3.67 12.42 0.11
C GLY A 35 3.83 11.17 0.95
N PHE A 36 3.25 10.06 0.54
CA PHE A 36 3.46 8.78 1.21
C PHE A 36 4.70 8.09 0.68
N THR A 37 5.33 7.28 1.53
CA THR A 37 6.46 6.46 1.15
C THR A 37 6.01 5.01 1.08
N TRP A 38 6.31 4.34 -0.02
CA TRP A 38 6.06 2.91 -0.14
C TRP A 38 7.03 2.14 0.75
N ILE A 39 6.51 1.19 1.52
CA ILE A 39 7.30 0.36 2.43
C ILE A 39 7.48 -1.04 1.86
N GLU A 40 6.38 -1.73 1.63
CA GLU A 40 6.43 -3.10 1.13
C GLU A 40 5.12 -3.54 0.51
N ASP A 41 5.20 -4.57 -0.33
CA ASP A 41 4.05 -5.32 -0.82
C ASP A 41 4.09 -6.70 -0.19
N SER A 42 2.93 -7.26 0.14
CA SER A 42 2.85 -8.67 0.48
C SER A 42 3.03 -9.51 -0.79
N ILE A 43 3.21 -10.80 -0.62
CA ILE A 43 3.18 -11.73 -1.76
C ILE A 43 1.77 -11.77 -2.31
N ASP A 44 1.64 -12.14 -3.57
CA ASP A 44 0.34 -12.34 -4.20
C ASP A 44 -0.30 -13.59 -3.62
N MET A 45 -1.56 -13.44 -3.19
CA MET A 45 -2.33 -14.55 -2.64
C MET A 45 -3.60 -14.73 -3.45
N TYR A 46 -3.99 -15.99 -3.62
CA TYR A 46 -5.24 -16.33 -4.29
C TYR A 46 -6.15 -17.06 -3.31
N GLU A 47 -7.37 -16.54 -3.13
CA GLU A 47 -8.36 -17.15 -2.26
C GLU A 47 -9.28 -18.03 -3.09
N GLU A 48 -9.17 -19.34 -2.93
CA GLU A 48 -9.97 -20.29 -3.70
C GLU A 48 -11.47 -20.19 -3.41
N ASP A 49 -11.82 -19.87 -2.17
CA ASP A 49 -13.22 -19.79 -1.74
C ASP A 49 -13.97 -18.66 -2.43
N THR A 50 -13.31 -17.53 -2.64
CA THR A 50 -13.94 -16.35 -3.23
C THR A 50 -13.56 -16.15 -4.70
N GLY A 51 -12.47 -16.76 -5.14
CA GLY A 51 -11.92 -16.54 -6.46
C GLY A 51 -11.20 -15.20 -6.63
N PHE A 52 -10.87 -14.55 -5.52
CA PHE A 52 -10.17 -13.26 -5.58
C PHE A 52 -8.68 -13.39 -5.32
N TYR A 53 -7.92 -12.55 -6.00
CA TYR A 53 -6.54 -12.30 -5.66
C TYR A 53 -6.48 -11.25 -4.57
N HIS A 54 -5.55 -11.40 -3.67
CA HIS A 54 -5.40 -10.51 -2.52
C HIS A 54 -3.95 -10.07 -2.39
N LYS A 55 -3.76 -8.78 -2.16
CA LYS A 55 -2.44 -8.21 -1.92
C LYS A 55 -2.56 -7.07 -0.92
N THR A 56 -1.63 -7.02 0.03
CA THR A 56 -1.53 -5.91 0.97
C THR A 56 -0.34 -5.04 0.60
N ILE A 57 -0.56 -3.75 0.52
CA ILE A 57 0.50 -2.78 0.24
C ILE A 57 0.60 -1.83 1.43
N THR A 58 1.80 -1.67 1.96
CA THR A 58 2.04 -0.82 3.13
C THR A 58 2.74 0.45 2.72
N PHE A 59 2.17 1.58 3.15
CA PHE A 59 2.75 2.91 3.00
C PHE A 59 2.96 3.54 4.36
N ALA A 60 3.87 4.50 4.41
CA ALA A 60 4.07 5.31 5.60
C ALA A 60 4.08 6.77 5.21
N LYS A 61 3.69 7.61 6.15
CA LYS A 61 3.77 9.05 5.99
C LYS A 61 4.48 9.62 7.21
N GLU A 62 5.62 10.27 6.97
CA GLU A 62 6.36 10.94 8.02
C GLU A 62 5.85 12.36 8.17
N ARG A 63 5.75 12.80 9.40
CA ARG A 63 5.42 14.18 9.73
C ARG A 63 6.43 14.72 10.68
N ARG A 64 6.81 15.96 10.44
CA ARG A 64 7.61 16.72 11.40
C ARG A 64 6.66 17.20 12.51
N ILE A 65 7.09 16.96 13.72
CA ILE A 65 6.32 17.35 14.92
C ILE A 65 6.93 18.61 15.52
#